data_16558a156f18d6c243319422f3bb8918
#
_entry.id   16558a156f18d6c243319422f3bb8918
#
_cell.length_a   1.000
_cell.length_b   1.000
_cell.length_c   1.000
_cell.angle_alpha   90.00
_cell.angle_beta   90.00
_cell.angle_gamma   90.00
#
_symmetry.space_group_name_H-M   'P 1'
#
loop_
_entity.id
_entity.type
_entity.pdbx_description
1 polymer ?
#
loop_
_entity_poly.entity_id
_entity_poly.type
_entity_poly.pdbx_seq_one_letter_code
_entity_poly.pdbx_strand_id
1 'polypeptide(L)'
;MSQPQQLQKIDDTIKLAKLEQAEVSRLLVEHSSSKELAEQSLARWKTRYKEIPETLNTADMVLYLENLTSSGFEQFDIDLSGVTHASDFSYYTFKVRALASFSQMYHFVWHIENNREFYRINNLKIVHKTIYKENNQTKIPKRYDKVDFSFTLDAYFNAKYGIAASEDELIAVPRELLPDHDASHNSFYPLIRTDLPTNDELLLDIEKAMLVSI
;
A
#
# COMPACT_ATOMS: atom_id res chain seq x y z
N MET A 1 -71.35 -2.32 31.00
CA MET A 1 -70.60 -2.46 29.75
C MET A 1 -71.18 -3.62 28.96
N SER A 2 -71.55 -3.40 27.71
CA SER A 2 -72.16 -4.47 26.90
C SER A 2 -71.08 -5.44 26.38
N GLN A 3 -71.37 -6.72 26.29
CA GLN A 3 -70.46 -7.78 25.80
C GLN A 3 -69.69 -7.42 24.50
N PRO A 4 -70.24 -6.75 23.50
CA PRO A 4 -69.55 -6.38 22.27
C PRO A 4 -68.44 -5.37 22.51
N GLN A 5 -68.51 -4.47 23.47
CA GLN A 5 -67.46 -3.51 23.81
C GLN A 5 -66.23 -4.15 24.50
N GLN A 6 -66.43 -5.25 25.21
CA GLN A 6 -65.35 -6.02 25.84
C GLN A 6 -64.58 -6.83 24.77
N LEU A 7 -65.27 -7.45 23.83
CA LEU A 7 -64.67 -8.17 22.71
C LEU A 7 -63.81 -7.25 21.83
N GLN A 8 -64.28 -6.05 21.53
CA GLN A 8 -63.54 -5.07 20.75
C GLN A 8 -62.26 -4.62 21.45
N LYS A 9 -62.31 -4.38 22.76
CA LYS A 9 -61.09 -4.05 23.55
C LYS A 9 -60.06 -5.19 23.57
N ILE A 10 -60.53 -6.44 23.67
CA ILE A 10 -59.62 -7.62 23.62
C ILE A 10 -58.99 -7.74 22.25
N ASP A 11 -59.73 -7.53 21.18
CA ASP A 11 -59.21 -7.62 19.82
C ASP A 11 -58.15 -6.53 19.54
N ASP A 12 -58.38 -5.31 20.02
CA ASP A 12 -57.44 -4.20 19.92
C ASP A 12 -56.15 -4.47 20.74
N THR A 13 -56.30 -5.07 21.93
CA THR A 13 -55.15 -5.46 22.75
C THR A 13 -54.30 -6.55 22.09
N ILE A 14 -54.97 -7.54 21.47
CA ILE A 14 -54.28 -8.61 20.72
C ILE A 14 -53.56 -8.04 19.50
N LYS A 15 -54.14 -7.09 18.78
CA LYS A 15 -53.48 -6.42 17.66
C LYS A 15 -52.25 -5.64 18.10
N LEU A 16 -52.36 -4.90 19.20
CA LEU A 16 -51.24 -4.16 19.79
C LEU A 16 -50.11 -5.08 20.22
N ALA A 17 -50.41 -6.16 20.91
CA ALA A 17 -49.45 -7.15 21.35
C ALA A 17 -48.72 -7.84 20.17
N LYS A 18 -49.43 -8.10 19.07
CA LYS A 18 -48.82 -8.64 17.84
C LYS A 18 -47.89 -7.64 17.17
N LEU A 19 -48.25 -6.35 17.16
CA LEU A 19 -47.37 -5.29 16.63
C LEU A 19 -46.09 -5.13 17.48
N GLU A 20 -46.25 -5.12 18.80
CA GLU A 20 -45.11 -5.06 19.74
C GLU A 20 -44.21 -6.29 19.57
N GLN A 21 -44.77 -7.47 19.44
CA GLN A 21 -44.01 -8.70 19.20
C GLN A 21 -43.23 -8.65 17.88
N ALA A 22 -43.81 -8.13 16.81
CA ALA A 22 -43.19 -7.96 15.53
C ALA A 22 -42.02 -6.93 15.61
N GLU A 23 -42.25 -5.83 16.36
CA GLU A 23 -41.22 -4.81 16.57
C GLU A 23 -40.03 -5.33 17.40
N VAL A 24 -40.30 -6.06 18.48
CA VAL A 24 -39.26 -6.72 19.28
C VAL A 24 -38.47 -7.70 18.41
N SER A 25 -39.11 -8.49 17.57
CA SER A 25 -38.44 -9.42 16.66
C SER A 25 -37.52 -8.66 15.68
N ARG A 26 -38.00 -7.55 15.13
CA ARG A 26 -37.18 -6.69 14.24
C ARG A 26 -35.97 -6.12 14.97
N LEU A 27 -36.18 -5.58 16.18
CA LEU A 27 -35.08 -4.99 16.99
C LEU A 27 -34.03 -6.04 17.39
N LEU A 28 -34.47 -7.28 17.65
CA LEU A 28 -33.54 -8.38 17.95
C LEU A 28 -32.66 -8.73 16.74
N VAL A 29 -33.22 -8.75 15.54
CA VAL A 29 -32.46 -8.98 14.30
C VAL A 29 -31.49 -7.83 14.05
N GLU A 30 -31.95 -6.60 14.19
CA GLU A 30 -31.10 -5.40 14.03
C GLU A 30 -29.97 -5.36 15.05
N HIS A 31 -30.25 -5.67 16.31
CA HIS A 31 -29.23 -5.77 17.36
C HIS A 31 -28.20 -6.87 17.07
N SER A 32 -28.65 -8.06 16.64
CA SER A 32 -27.72 -9.15 16.31
C SER A 32 -26.83 -8.81 15.12
N SER A 33 -27.36 -8.17 14.09
CA SER A 33 -26.60 -7.67 12.94
C SER A 33 -25.59 -6.59 13.35
N SER A 34 -26.00 -5.63 14.17
CA SER A 34 -25.12 -4.57 14.66
C SER A 34 -24.00 -5.14 15.53
N LYS A 35 -24.30 -6.13 16.37
CA LYS A 35 -23.32 -6.83 17.20
C LYS A 35 -22.29 -7.56 16.33
N GLU A 36 -22.73 -8.28 15.30
CA GLU A 36 -21.83 -8.99 14.39
C GLU A 36 -20.90 -8.02 13.65
N LEU A 37 -21.42 -6.90 13.17
CA LEU A 37 -20.60 -5.84 12.54
C LEU A 37 -19.57 -5.24 13.52
N ALA A 38 -19.96 -5.04 14.77
CA ALA A 38 -19.03 -4.55 15.79
C ALA A 38 -17.93 -5.57 16.09
N GLU A 39 -18.28 -6.86 16.21
CA GLU A 39 -17.29 -7.93 16.41
C GLU A 39 -16.34 -8.08 15.24
N GLN A 40 -16.84 -8.00 14.00
CA GLN A 40 -15.98 -8.00 12.81
C GLN A 40 -15.05 -6.79 12.76
N SER A 41 -15.56 -5.61 13.10
CA SER A 41 -14.77 -4.39 13.15
C SER A 41 -13.67 -4.47 14.22
N LEU A 42 -14.01 -5.02 15.39
CA LEU A 42 -13.05 -5.25 16.47
C LEU A 42 -11.99 -6.29 16.08
N ALA A 43 -12.40 -7.36 15.40
CA ALA A 43 -11.45 -8.37 14.89
C ALA A 43 -10.47 -7.75 13.90
N ARG A 44 -10.95 -6.94 12.93
CA ARG A 44 -10.08 -6.20 12.00
C ARG A 44 -9.15 -5.23 12.73
N TRP A 45 -9.65 -4.56 13.74
CA TRP A 45 -8.85 -3.66 14.56
C TRP A 45 -7.71 -4.39 15.28
N LYS A 46 -7.97 -5.56 15.83
CA LYS A 46 -6.97 -6.39 16.51
C LYS A 46 -5.91 -6.99 15.59
N THR A 47 -6.17 -7.07 14.28
CA THR A 47 -5.20 -7.57 13.30
C THR A 47 -4.33 -6.48 12.68
N ARG A 48 -4.46 -5.23 13.11
CA ARG A 48 -3.63 -4.14 12.61
C ARG A 48 -2.20 -4.28 13.13
N TYR A 49 -1.26 -3.91 12.30
CA TYR A 49 0.15 -3.80 12.66
C TYR A 49 0.69 -2.36 12.50
N LYS A 50 -0.13 -1.45 11.96
CA LYS A 50 0.24 -0.04 11.74
C LYS A 50 -0.19 0.83 12.91
N GLU A 51 0.67 1.78 13.26
CA GLU A 51 0.44 2.79 14.30
C GLU A 51 0.64 4.20 13.77
N ILE A 52 -0.01 5.16 14.42
CA ILE A 52 0.28 6.59 14.27
C ILE A 52 0.92 7.02 15.59
N PRO A 53 2.24 7.31 15.62
CA PRO A 53 2.93 7.68 16.84
C PRO A 53 2.47 9.05 17.34
N GLU A 54 2.62 9.32 18.64
CA GLU A 54 2.35 10.65 19.20
C GLU A 54 3.29 11.71 18.64
N THR A 55 4.54 11.35 18.46
CA THR A 55 5.58 12.22 17.89
C THR A 55 6.37 11.48 16.82
N LEU A 56 6.66 12.14 15.74
CA LEU A 56 7.50 11.61 14.67
C LEU A 56 8.72 12.50 14.51
N ASN A 57 9.91 11.91 14.67
CA ASN A 57 11.16 12.61 14.40
C ASN A 57 11.48 12.55 12.90
N THR A 58 11.49 13.71 12.26
CA THR A 58 11.77 13.81 10.82
C THR A 58 13.18 13.34 10.45
N ALA A 59 14.16 13.48 11.34
CA ALA A 59 15.53 13.02 11.10
C ALA A 59 15.60 11.48 11.07
N ASP A 60 14.92 10.82 12.00
CA ASP A 60 14.88 9.33 12.05
C ASP A 60 14.17 8.77 10.83
N MET A 61 13.11 9.44 10.37
CA MET A 61 12.41 9.07 9.16
C MET A 61 13.29 9.22 7.91
N VAL A 62 14.01 10.33 7.77
CA VAL A 62 14.95 10.52 6.66
C VAL A 62 16.04 9.44 6.67
N LEU A 63 16.64 9.17 7.84
CA LEU A 63 17.60 8.09 8.01
C LEU A 63 17.03 6.70 7.65
N TYR A 64 15.79 6.43 8.03
CA TYR A 64 15.10 5.20 7.64
C TYR A 64 15.01 5.07 6.12
N LEU A 65 14.56 6.11 5.43
CA LEU A 65 14.45 6.11 3.97
C LEU A 65 15.81 6.02 3.28
N GLU A 66 16.82 6.73 3.77
CA GLU A 66 18.21 6.63 3.28
C GLU A 66 18.78 5.21 3.44
N ASN A 67 18.51 4.57 4.57
CA ASN A 67 18.92 3.18 4.79
C ASN A 67 18.29 2.21 3.78
N LEU A 68 17.03 2.42 3.39
CA LEU A 68 16.38 1.63 2.34
C LEU A 68 17.01 1.82 0.96
N THR A 69 17.68 2.96 0.73
CA THR A 69 18.33 3.29 -0.55
C THR A 69 19.81 2.96 -0.60
N SER A 70 20.39 2.47 0.50
CA SER A 70 21.84 2.24 0.66
C SER A 70 22.46 1.31 -0.38
N SER A 71 21.67 0.49 -1.05
CA SER A 71 22.14 -0.40 -2.12
C SER A 71 21.34 -0.19 -3.41
N GLY A 72 22.05 0.31 -4.45
CA GLY A 72 21.58 0.24 -5.84
C GLY A 72 20.74 1.40 -6.35
N PHE A 73 20.54 2.43 -5.56
CA PHE A 73 20.02 3.71 -6.04
C PHE A 73 21.16 4.51 -6.65
N GLU A 74 20.92 5.11 -7.82
CA GLU A 74 21.89 6.00 -8.46
C GLU A 74 21.71 7.45 -8.00
N GLN A 75 20.48 7.81 -7.70
CA GLN A 75 20.09 9.11 -7.16
C GLN A 75 18.95 8.91 -6.18
N PHE A 76 19.00 9.64 -5.08
CA PHE A 76 17.93 9.72 -4.10
C PHE A 76 17.91 11.11 -3.49
N ASP A 77 16.78 11.78 -3.63
CA ASP A 77 16.53 13.11 -3.09
C ASP A 77 15.25 13.08 -2.27
N ILE A 78 15.31 13.67 -1.08
CA ILE A 78 14.15 13.83 -0.20
C ILE A 78 14.08 15.25 0.33
N ASP A 79 12.93 15.90 0.15
CA ASP A 79 12.68 17.26 0.60
C ASP A 79 11.44 17.31 1.50
N LEU A 80 11.56 17.89 2.69
CA LEU A 80 10.41 18.20 3.53
C LEU A 80 9.66 19.38 2.93
N SER A 81 8.43 19.14 2.48
CA SER A 81 7.56 20.17 1.88
C SER A 81 6.79 20.96 2.94
N GLY A 82 6.48 20.37 4.08
CA GLY A 82 5.76 21.03 5.15
C GLY A 82 5.10 20.08 6.13
N VAL A 83 4.36 20.66 7.06
CA VAL A 83 3.55 19.95 8.04
C VAL A 83 2.10 20.42 7.92
N THR A 84 1.18 19.48 8.00
CA THR A 84 -0.26 19.73 8.02
C THR A 84 -0.84 19.26 9.35
N HIS A 85 -1.62 20.11 10.00
CA HIS A 85 -2.34 19.81 11.23
C HIS A 85 -3.83 19.68 10.92
N ALA A 86 -4.37 18.48 11.06
CA ALA A 86 -5.81 18.22 10.98
C ALA A 86 -6.42 18.11 12.39
N SER A 87 -7.74 17.91 12.46
CA SER A 87 -8.47 17.82 13.74
C SER A 87 -8.04 16.60 14.57
N ASP A 88 -7.74 15.48 13.94
CA ASP A 88 -7.57 14.19 14.56
C ASP A 88 -6.13 13.67 14.51
N PHE A 89 -5.35 14.19 13.57
CA PHE A 89 -3.94 13.80 13.35
C PHE A 89 -3.18 14.94 12.65
N SER A 90 -1.87 14.84 12.67
CA SER A 90 -0.98 15.68 11.88
C SER A 90 -0.13 14.83 10.95
N TYR A 91 0.44 15.40 9.91
CA TYR A 91 1.39 14.69 9.05
C TYR A 91 2.43 15.62 8.45
N TYR A 92 3.64 15.08 8.30
CA TYR A 92 4.70 15.68 7.49
C TYR A 92 4.55 15.22 6.05
N THR A 93 4.76 16.14 5.11
CA THR A 93 4.75 15.84 3.67
C THR A 93 6.14 15.97 3.11
N PHE A 94 6.67 14.89 2.56
CA PHE A 94 7.96 14.83 1.89
C PHE A 94 7.78 14.64 0.38
N LYS A 95 8.65 15.26 -0.40
CA LYS A 95 8.81 14.97 -1.83
C LYS A 95 10.00 14.07 -1.99
N VAL A 96 9.78 12.92 -2.60
CA VAL A 96 10.82 11.93 -2.88
C VAL A 96 11.02 11.83 -4.38
N ARG A 97 12.29 11.83 -4.81
CA ARG A 97 12.71 11.56 -6.19
C ARG A 97 13.87 10.59 -6.16
N ALA A 98 13.86 9.62 -7.05
CA ALA A 98 14.93 8.64 -7.09
C ALA A 98 15.11 8.02 -8.48
N LEU A 99 16.32 7.53 -8.72
CA LEU A 99 16.69 6.77 -9.90
C LEU A 99 17.28 5.44 -9.46
N ALA A 100 16.59 4.34 -9.80
CA ALA A 100 16.96 2.99 -9.37
C ALA A 100 16.59 1.93 -10.41
N SER A 101 16.88 0.66 -10.15
CA SER A 101 16.25 -0.44 -10.89
C SER A 101 14.78 -0.59 -10.50
N PHE A 102 13.98 -1.24 -11.34
CA PHE A 102 12.57 -1.49 -11.03
C PHE A 102 12.40 -2.31 -9.74
N SER A 103 13.20 -3.35 -9.58
CA SER A 103 13.18 -4.18 -8.37
C SER A 103 13.45 -3.37 -7.09
N GLN A 104 14.44 -2.47 -7.13
CA GLN A 104 14.78 -1.62 -5.99
C GLN A 104 13.67 -0.61 -5.67
N MET A 105 13.10 0.02 -6.71
CA MET A 105 11.92 0.87 -6.53
C MET A 105 10.76 0.09 -5.90
N TYR A 106 10.48 -1.12 -6.39
CA TYR A 106 9.41 -1.96 -5.87
C TYR A 106 9.62 -2.30 -4.39
N HIS A 107 10.82 -2.75 -4.02
CA HIS A 107 11.16 -3.04 -2.62
C HIS A 107 11.07 -1.79 -1.74
N PHE A 108 11.54 -0.66 -2.22
CA PHE A 108 11.48 0.60 -1.50
C PHE A 108 10.03 1.02 -1.19
N VAL A 109 9.17 1.03 -2.20
CA VAL A 109 7.73 1.33 -2.05
C VAL A 109 7.08 0.32 -1.11
N TRP A 110 7.38 -0.98 -1.28
CA TRP A 110 6.83 -2.02 -0.43
C TRP A 110 7.21 -1.81 1.04
N HIS A 111 8.47 -1.50 1.35
CA HIS A 111 8.92 -1.26 2.72
C HIS A 111 8.24 -0.04 3.35
N ILE A 112 8.05 1.02 2.59
CA ILE A 112 7.32 2.21 3.06
C ILE A 112 5.86 1.86 3.37
N GLU A 113 5.18 1.15 2.45
CA GLU A 113 3.76 0.82 2.62
C GLU A 113 3.52 -0.22 3.71
N ASN A 114 4.49 -1.09 3.99
CA ASN A 114 4.39 -2.12 5.01
C ASN A 114 5.16 -1.78 6.29
N ASN A 115 5.65 -0.55 6.45
CA ASN A 115 6.24 -0.10 7.69
C ASN A 115 5.20 -0.10 8.83
N ARG A 116 5.67 -0.23 10.06
CA ARG A 116 4.86 -0.15 11.27
C ARG A 116 4.19 1.22 11.43
N GLU A 117 4.94 2.29 11.20
CA GLU A 117 4.43 3.65 11.18
C GLU A 117 3.53 3.87 9.95
N PHE A 118 2.49 4.68 10.14
CA PHE A 118 1.53 4.93 9.06
C PHE A 118 2.07 5.97 8.09
N TYR A 119 2.53 5.48 6.95
CA TYR A 119 2.95 6.29 5.80
C TYR A 119 1.95 6.12 4.66
N ARG A 120 1.78 7.18 3.88
CA ARG A 120 0.93 7.17 2.70
C ARG A 120 1.67 7.74 1.50
N ILE A 121 1.76 6.95 0.45
CA ILE A 121 2.33 7.37 -0.84
C ILE A 121 1.22 7.99 -1.68
N ASN A 122 1.46 9.20 -2.17
CA ASN A 122 0.57 9.94 -3.06
C ASN A 122 1.32 10.35 -4.32
N ASN A 123 0.58 10.47 -5.44
CA ASN A 123 1.10 11.02 -6.70
C ASN A 123 2.35 10.29 -7.23
N LEU A 124 2.38 8.96 -7.11
CA LEU A 124 3.48 8.16 -7.62
C LEU A 124 3.56 8.29 -9.15
N LYS A 125 4.68 8.81 -9.62
CA LYS A 125 5.02 8.92 -11.04
C LYS A 125 6.24 8.06 -11.31
N ILE A 126 6.18 7.22 -12.33
CA ILE A 126 7.23 6.29 -12.71
C ILE A 126 7.52 6.48 -14.20
N VAL A 127 8.80 6.67 -14.52
CA VAL A 127 9.26 6.87 -15.90
C VAL A 127 10.42 5.92 -16.18
N HIS A 128 10.31 5.14 -17.24
CA HIS A 128 11.41 4.30 -17.69
C HIS A 128 12.56 5.16 -18.24
N LYS A 129 13.79 4.84 -17.85
CA LYS A 129 15.01 5.54 -18.28
C LYS A 129 16.10 4.55 -18.66
N THR A 130 16.59 4.63 -19.86
CA THR A 130 17.73 3.83 -20.33
C THR A 130 19.01 4.65 -20.12
N ILE A 131 19.98 4.06 -19.43
CA ILE A 131 21.30 4.64 -19.18
C ILE A 131 22.35 3.79 -19.88
N TYR A 132 23.26 4.44 -20.58
CA TYR A 132 24.41 3.79 -21.19
C TYR A 132 25.66 4.11 -20.36
N LYS A 133 26.33 3.08 -19.82
CA LYS A 133 27.62 3.24 -19.13
C LYS A 133 28.71 2.58 -19.97
N GLU A 134 29.77 3.30 -20.26
CA GLU A 134 30.95 2.72 -20.93
C GLU A 134 31.61 1.70 -20.01
N ASN A 135 31.89 0.54 -20.55
CA ASN A 135 32.72 -0.43 -19.86
C ASN A 135 34.20 -0.03 -20.07
N ASN A 136 34.86 0.30 -18.97
CA ASN A 136 36.27 0.74 -18.99
C ASN A 136 37.22 -0.27 -19.67
N GLN A 137 36.84 -1.55 -19.74
CA GLN A 137 37.69 -2.62 -20.34
C GLN A 137 37.40 -2.83 -21.83
N THR A 138 36.15 -2.73 -22.27
CA THR A 138 35.76 -3.08 -23.64
C THR A 138 35.42 -1.90 -24.52
N LYS A 139 35.28 -0.69 -23.95
CA LYS A 139 34.78 0.54 -24.59
C LYS A 139 33.40 0.41 -25.24
N ILE A 140 32.72 -0.70 -25.02
CA ILE A 140 31.37 -0.94 -25.51
C ILE A 140 30.38 -0.39 -24.48
N PRO A 141 29.46 0.51 -24.86
CA PRO A 141 28.47 1.03 -23.93
C PRO A 141 27.49 -0.09 -23.52
N LYS A 142 27.43 -0.38 -22.22
CA LYS A 142 26.46 -1.33 -21.69
C LYS A 142 25.19 -0.58 -21.35
N ARG A 143 24.05 -1.10 -21.83
CA ARG A 143 22.71 -0.59 -21.56
C ARG A 143 22.23 -1.02 -20.18
N TYR A 144 21.69 -0.08 -19.41
CA TYR A 144 21.06 -0.33 -18.13
C TYR A 144 19.67 0.33 -18.15
N ASP A 145 18.64 -0.48 -17.94
CA ASP A 145 17.28 0.03 -17.82
C ASP A 145 16.99 0.36 -16.35
N LYS A 146 16.64 1.59 -16.13
CA LYS A 146 16.39 2.20 -14.83
C LYS A 146 14.99 2.81 -14.78
N VAL A 147 14.57 3.16 -13.61
CA VAL A 147 13.30 3.81 -13.34
C VAL A 147 13.57 5.12 -12.62
N ASP A 148 13.15 6.21 -13.22
CA ASP A 148 13.09 7.53 -12.59
C ASP A 148 11.70 7.66 -11.96
N PHE A 149 11.63 7.77 -10.66
CA PHE A 149 10.35 7.84 -9.97
C PHE A 149 10.29 8.95 -8.94
N SER A 150 9.11 9.48 -8.77
CA SER A 150 8.85 10.53 -7.79
C SER A 150 7.48 10.34 -7.17
N PHE A 151 7.34 10.70 -5.90
CA PHE A 151 6.08 10.67 -5.18
C PHE A 151 6.08 11.65 -4.01
N THR A 152 4.91 11.85 -3.45
CA THR A 152 4.72 12.57 -2.20
C THR A 152 4.45 11.57 -1.09
N LEU A 153 5.17 11.67 0.02
CA LEU A 153 5.05 10.81 1.18
C LEU A 153 4.48 11.59 2.36
N ASP A 154 3.32 11.19 2.84
CA ASP A 154 2.71 11.73 4.06
C ASP A 154 2.99 10.79 5.23
N ALA A 155 3.68 11.29 6.24
CA ALA A 155 4.03 10.57 7.46
C ALA A 155 3.18 11.08 8.63
N TYR A 156 2.32 10.23 9.16
CA TYR A 156 1.29 10.61 10.14
C TYR A 156 1.79 10.52 11.57
N PHE A 157 1.38 11.47 12.39
CA PHE A 157 1.70 11.55 13.82
C PHE A 157 0.63 12.31 14.60
N ASN A 158 0.75 12.38 15.93
CA ASN A 158 -0.11 13.13 16.84
C ASN A 158 -1.59 12.76 16.69
N ALA A 159 -1.88 11.46 16.82
CA ALA A 159 -3.27 10.99 16.82
C ALA A 159 -3.99 11.34 18.14
N LYS A 160 -5.07 12.11 18.05
CA LYS A 160 -5.84 12.58 19.23
C LYS A 160 -6.51 11.46 20.04
N TYR A 161 -6.83 10.32 19.44
CA TYR A 161 -7.68 9.29 20.04
C TYR A 161 -7.09 7.87 19.93
N GLY A 162 -5.79 7.74 20.20
CA GLY A 162 -5.22 6.42 20.45
C GLY A 162 -5.33 5.41 19.31
N ILE A 163 -5.16 5.88 18.07
CA ILE A 163 -4.79 4.98 16.97
C ILE A 163 -3.34 4.51 17.21
N ALA A 164 -2.58 5.22 18.04
CA ALA A 164 -1.39 4.68 18.67
C ALA A 164 -1.81 3.57 19.63
N ALA A 165 -1.75 2.35 19.18
CA ALA A 165 -1.85 1.19 20.06
C ALA A 165 -0.59 1.11 20.92
N SER A 166 -0.73 0.56 22.12
CA SER A 166 0.44 0.06 22.84
C SER A 166 1.13 -1.00 21.98
N GLU A 167 2.44 -1.14 22.10
CA GLU A 167 3.20 -2.15 21.33
C GLU A 167 2.59 -3.55 21.42
N ASP A 168 2.01 -3.88 22.60
CA ASP A 168 1.39 -5.16 22.88
C ASP A 168 0.09 -5.44 22.11
N GLU A 169 -0.54 -4.39 21.54
CA GLU A 169 -1.78 -4.52 20.77
C GLU A 169 -1.55 -4.68 19.27
N LEU A 170 -0.31 -4.51 18.81
CA LEU A 170 0.04 -4.64 17.39
C LEU A 170 0.57 -6.04 17.09
N ILE A 171 0.06 -6.65 16.05
CA ILE A 171 0.63 -7.90 15.55
C ILE A 171 1.92 -7.63 14.77
N ALA A 172 2.80 -8.61 14.72
CA ALA A 172 3.95 -8.57 13.82
C ALA A 172 3.47 -8.55 12.36
N VAL A 173 4.21 -7.89 11.48
CA VAL A 173 3.93 -7.91 10.04
C VAL A 173 3.93 -9.37 9.56
N PRO A 174 2.83 -9.85 8.94
CA PRO A 174 2.75 -11.21 8.46
C PRO A 174 3.88 -11.51 7.46
N ARG A 175 4.53 -12.67 7.58
CA ARG A 175 5.63 -13.05 6.66
C ARG A 175 5.18 -13.18 5.21
N GLU A 176 3.92 -13.48 4.99
CA GLU A 176 3.31 -13.56 3.65
C GLU A 176 3.27 -12.22 2.93
N LEU A 177 3.37 -11.10 3.68
CA LEU A 177 3.49 -9.76 3.12
C LEU A 177 4.93 -9.35 2.82
N LEU A 178 5.93 -10.22 3.11
CA LEU A 178 7.29 -9.94 2.69
C LEU A 178 7.35 -9.95 1.16
N PRO A 179 8.05 -8.99 0.55
CA PRO A 179 8.15 -8.94 -0.91
C PRO A 179 8.77 -10.23 -1.40
N ASP A 180 8.12 -10.85 -2.38
CA ASP A 180 8.70 -11.99 -3.05
C ASP A 180 10.05 -11.55 -3.66
N HIS A 181 11.11 -12.24 -3.28
CA HIS A 181 12.47 -11.91 -3.74
C HIS A 181 12.64 -12.10 -5.25
N ASP A 182 11.70 -12.79 -5.89
CA ASP A 182 11.62 -12.94 -7.34
C ASP A 182 10.99 -11.74 -8.07
N ALA A 183 11.13 -10.52 -7.57
CA ALA A 183 10.90 -9.33 -8.38
C ALA A 183 11.95 -9.21 -9.53
N SER A 184 12.29 -10.35 -10.13
CA SER A 184 13.08 -10.45 -11.37
C SER A 184 12.29 -9.90 -12.55
N HIS A 185 10.95 -9.90 -12.46
CA HIS A 185 10.09 -9.37 -13.50
C HIS A 185 10.08 -7.84 -13.45
N ASN A 186 10.76 -7.23 -14.41
CA ASN A 186 10.65 -5.80 -14.64
C ASN A 186 9.46 -5.53 -15.56
N SER A 187 8.37 -4.99 -15.01
CA SER A 187 7.13 -4.67 -15.75
C SER A 187 7.33 -3.66 -16.89
N PHE A 188 8.47 -2.98 -16.96
CA PHE A 188 8.84 -2.08 -18.04
C PHE A 188 9.60 -2.77 -19.17
N TYR A 189 10.06 -4.00 -18.95
CA TYR A 189 10.45 -4.81 -20.09
C TYR A 189 9.16 -5.25 -20.79
N PRO A 190 9.00 -4.93 -22.06
CA PRO A 190 8.05 -5.68 -22.87
C PRO A 190 8.36 -7.16 -22.64
N LEU A 191 7.39 -8.02 -22.69
CA LEU A 191 7.52 -9.49 -22.60
C LEU A 191 8.45 -10.00 -23.72
N ILE A 192 9.68 -9.50 -23.74
CA ILE A 192 10.75 -9.98 -24.58
C ILE A 192 11.20 -11.27 -23.90
N ARG A 193 10.94 -12.34 -24.56
CA ARG A 193 11.45 -13.63 -24.20
C ARG A 193 12.93 -13.48 -23.88
N THR A 194 13.35 -13.93 -22.71
CA THR A 194 14.77 -14.00 -22.31
C THR A 194 15.58 -14.98 -23.18
N ASP A 195 14.88 -15.73 -24.02
CA ASP A 195 15.39 -16.69 -25.01
C ASP A 195 15.56 -16.10 -26.42
N LEU A 196 15.22 -14.83 -26.61
CA LEU A 196 15.60 -14.17 -27.87
C LEU A 196 17.10 -13.82 -27.86
N PRO A 197 17.80 -14.15 -28.95
CA PRO A 197 19.21 -13.82 -29.09
C PRO A 197 19.43 -12.32 -28.87
N THR A 198 20.55 -11.98 -28.24
CA THR A 198 20.94 -10.58 -28.07
C THR A 198 20.99 -9.89 -29.45
N ASN A 199 20.78 -8.57 -29.50
CA ASN A 199 20.80 -7.83 -30.75
C ASN A 199 22.04 -8.15 -31.62
N ASP A 200 23.17 -8.48 -31.00
CA ASP A 200 24.39 -8.89 -31.68
C ASP A 200 24.27 -10.24 -32.38
N GLU A 201 23.55 -11.20 -31.79
CA GLU A 201 23.26 -12.49 -32.40
C GLU A 201 22.23 -12.38 -33.54
N LEU A 202 21.24 -11.50 -33.39
CA LEU A 202 20.28 -11.19 -34.46
C LEU A 202 20.95 -10.51 -35.65
N LEU A 203 21.89 -9.57 -35.42
CA LEU A 203 22.68 -8.94 -36.48
C LEU A 203 23.55 -9.95 -37.20
N LEU A 204 24.20 -10.86 -36.48
CA LEU A 204 25.01 -11.94 -37.05
C LEU A 204 24.18 -12.92 -37.91
N ASP A 205 22.95 -13.22 -37.52
CA ASP A 205 22.05 -14.09 -38.29
C ASP A 205 21.51 -13.38 -39.54
N ILE A 206 21.26 -12.08 -39.49
CA ILE A 206 20.88 -11.28 -40.67
C ILE A 206 22.04 -11.18 -41.68
N GLU A 207 23.26 -10.97 -41.19
CA GLU A 207 24.46 -10.97 -42.07
C GLU A 207 24.71 -12.33 -42.68
N LYS A 208 24.54 -13.43 -41.94
CA LYS A 208 24.63 -14.78 -42.48
C LYS A 208 23.53 -15.07 -43.50
N ALA A 209 22.29 -14.62 -43.23
CA ALA A 209 21.18 -14.81 -44.18
C ALA A 209 21.40 -14.00 -45.49
N MET A 210 22.03 -12.85 -45.42
CA MET A 210 22.39 -12.07 -46.61
C MET A 210 23.53 -12.73 -47.44
N LEU A 211 24.46 -13.40 -46.79
CA LEU A 211 25.56 -14.10 -47.47
C LEU A 211 25.15 -15.39 -48.17
N VAL A 212 24.02 -15.99 -47.83
CA VAL A 212 23.49 -17.21 -48.46
C VAL A 212 22.58 -16.92 -49.63
N SER A 213 22.20 -15.64 -49.86
CA SER A 213 21.30 -15.20 -50.92
C SER A 213 22.03 -14.60 -52.14
N ILE A 214 23.37 -14.75 -52.26
CA ILE A 214 24.21 -14.45 -53.42
C ILE A 214 24.71 -15.78 -53.98
#